data_f4d7ddd18aa317b7ed4013be5399763a
#
_entry.id   f4d7ddd18aa317b7ed4013be5399763a
#
_cell.length_a   1.000
_cell.length_b   1.000
_cell.length_c   1.000
_cell.angle_alpha   90.00
_cell.angle_beta   90.00
_cell.angle_gamma   90.00
#
_symmetry.space_group_name_H-M   'P 1'
#
loop_
_entity.id
_entity.type
_entity.pdbx_description
1 polymer ?
#
loop_
_entity_poly.entity_id
_entity_poly.type
_entity_poly.pdbx_seq_one_letter_code
_entity_poly.pdbx_strand_id
1 'polypeptide(L)'
;MKVGIITWCCYHNFGTFLQAYALQSFLRKNGYDVELLNDYQYSVKQPLSLKIRIAIKEYVKYFFFPKLFKSVKKDRESGILYEAFKKKYLHVDYQVASLYDVNQRYDAFVCGSDQIWNPGGFKRNGNEFYFASFASKPKIAYAPSIGVKSIPSECKERFSELISDFSFISVREKTAVNAMKEVTEKPIEVVVDPTLLIDRKDWFKLIDNDLNKQQDKYLFLYLLTYNQEYISAAYNYAQLHNLKVRVVKACGVNLHIDEAEPAGPLEFLNMIASASYVMTDSFHAAIFSLIYNKKFVVFKRFKDNDVASQNSRVENLLGKVGLKERLIDEHHLGFIDALTDIDFGLVDLLIKREVQDSQHYLINTLKTVLNERS
;
A
#
# COMPACT_ATOMS: atom_id res chain seq x y z
N MET A 1 6.87 -15.61 -21.07
CA MET A 1 7.99 -14.95 -20.38
C MET A 1 7.64 -14.83 -18.92
N LYS A 2 8.58 -15.15 -18.04
CA LYS A 2 8.38 -15.19 -16.59
C LYS A 2 8.98 -13.96 -15.92
N VAL A 3 8.16 -13.21 -15.17
CA VAL A 3 8.53 -11.94 -14.54
C VAL A 3 8.45 -12.06 -13.02
N GLY A 4 9.52 -11.69 -12.34
CA GLY A 4 9.56 -11.62 -10.87
C GLY A 4 9.16 -10.22 -10.39
N ILE A 5 8.15 -10.10 -9.54
CA ILE A 5 7.80 -8.84 -8.88
C ILE A 5 8.47 -8.78 -7.52
N ILE A 6 9.19 -7.70 -7.26
CA ILE A 6 9.87 -7.43 -6.00
C ILE A 6 9.17 -6.25 -5.32
N THR A 7 8.32 -6.55 -4.35
CA THR A 7 7.58 -5.57 -3.55
C THR A 7 7.30 -6.12 -2.15
N TRP A 8 6.81 -5.27 -1.28
CA TRP A 8 6.31 -5.73 0.00
C TRP A 8 5.04 -6.58 -0.20
N CYS A 9 5.09 -7.85 0.15
CA CYS A 9 3.96 -8.78 0.05
C CYS A 9 3.75 -9.64 1.32
N CYS A 10 4.53 -9.41 2.37
CA CYS A 10 4.53 -10.22 3.59
C CYS A 10 4.17 -9.44 4.86
N TYR A 11 3.96 -8.14 4.78
CA TYR A 11 3.57 -7.29 5.91
C TYR A 11 2.05 -7.18 6.00
N HIS A 12 1.48 -7.36 7.18
CA HIS A 12 0.05 -7.22 7.41
C HIS A 12 -0.38 -5.75 7.32
N ASN A 13 -0.43 -5.24 6.10
CA ASN A 13 -0.93 -3.92 5.73
C ASN A 13 -1.82 -4.07 4.50
N PHE A 14 -3.02 -3.51 4.54
CA PHE A 14 -4.01 -3.65 3.47
C PHE A 14 -3.49 -3.15 2.13
N GLY A 15 -2.93 -1.94 2.13
CA GLY A 15 -2.39 -1.33 0.92
C GLY A 15 -1.26 -2.15 0.30
N THR A 16 -0.36 -2.64 1.13
CA THR A 16 0.77 -3.49 0.73
C THR A 16 0.30 -4.75 0.00
N PHE A 17 -0.70 -5.45 0.53
CA PHE A 17 -1.23 -6.65 -0.11
C PHE A 17 -2.00 -6.32 -1.40
N LEU A 18 -2.83 -5.28 -1.36
CA LEU A 18 -3.71 -4.93 -2.47
C LEU A 18 -2.95 -4.34 -3.65
N GLN A 19 -1.86 -3.56 -3.42
CA GLN A 19 -1.02 -3.09 -4.51
C GLN A 19 -0.23 -4.25 -5.16
N ALA A 20 0.28 -5.21 -4.36
CA ALA A 20 0.97 -6.39 -4.87
C ALA A 20 0.01 -7.27 -5.71
N TYR A 21 -1.21 -7.50 -5.22
CA TYR A 21 -2.26 -8.18 -5.96
C TYR A 21 -2.57 -7.47 -7.29
N ALA A 22 -2.73 -6.15 -7.27
CA ALA A 22 -3.08 -5.38 -8.45
C ALA A 22 -2.00 -5.44 -9.53
N LEU A 23 -0.73 -5.24 -9.15
CA LEU A 23 0.38 -5.32 -10.09
C LEU A 23 0.50 -6.70 -10.72
N GLN A 24 0.45 -7.76 -9.90
CA GLN A 24 0.49 -9.13 -10.36
C GLN A 24 -0.70 -9.45 -11.29
N SER A 25 -1.91 -9.06 -10.90
CA SER A 25 -3.14 -9.31 -11.67
C SER A 25 -3.12 -8.59 -13.01
N PHE A 26 -2.66 -7.33 -13.04
CA PHE A 26 -2.54 -6.56 -14.27
C PHE A 26 -1.56 -7.21 -15.24
N LEU A 27 -0.38 -7.59 -14.81
CA LEU A 27 0.62 -8.24 -15.66
C LEU A 27 0.15 -9.61 -16.15
N ARG A 28 -0.48 -10.42 -15.31
CA ARG A 28 -1.04 -11.72 -15.70
C ARG A 28 -2.16 -11.57 -16.74
N LYS A 29 -3.03 -10.57 -16.59
CA LYS A 29 -4.08 -10.24 -17.57
C LYS A 29 -3.48 -9.84 -18.92
N ASN A 30 -2.26 -9.32 -18.95
CA ASN A 30 -1.52 -8.97 -20.17
C ASN A 30 -0.61 -10.11 -20.68
N GLY A 31 -0.78 -11.34 -20.19
CA GLY A 31 -0.14 -12.55 -20.75
C GLY A 31 1.24 -12.88 -20.19
N TYR A 32 1.69 -12.21 -19.12
CA TYR A 32 2.95 -12.56 -18.47
C TYR A 32 2.73 -13.65 -17.40
N ASP A 33 3.67 -14.58 -17.29
CA ASP A 33 3.77 -15.48 -16.14
C ASP A 33 4.47 -14.73 -15.00
N VAL A 34 3.77 -14.50 -13.89
CA VAL A 34 4.21 -13.55 -12.86
C VAL A 34 4.13 -14.16 -11.48
N GLU A 35 5.22 -14.03 -10.72
CA GLU A 35 5.27 -14.39 -9.31
C GLU A 35 5.82 -13.22 -8.47
N LEU A 36 5.31 -13.09 -7.25
CA LEU A 36 5.84 -12.18 -6.23
C LEU A 36 7.03 -12.86 -5.56
N LEU A 37 8.15 -12.17 -5.50
CA LEU A 37 9.32 -12.67 -4.80
C LEU A 37 9.21 -12.35 -3.31
N ASN A 38 9.28 -13.38 -2.49
CA ASN A 38 9.32 -13.21 -1.04
C ASN A 38 10.69 -12.65 -0.63
N ASP A 39 10.71 -11.67 0.28
CA ASP A 39 11.96 -11.17 0.85
C ASP A 39 12.70 -12.29 1.56
N TYR A 40 13.90 -12.59 1.08
CA TYR A 40 14.76 -13.67 1.58
C TYR A 40 15.07 -13.56 3.07
N GLN A 41 15.16 -12.34 3.62
CA GLN A 41 15.42 -12.11 5.04
C GLN A 41 14.29 -12.60 5.95
N TYR A 42 13.05 -12.64 5.42
CA TYR A 42 11.86 -13.10 6.14
C TYR A 42 11.55 -14.59 5.91
N SER A 43 12.14 -15.21 4.90
CA SER A 43 11.99 -16.63 4.61
C SER A 43 12.87 -17.53 5.51
N VAL A 44 13.84 -16.96 6.22
CA VAL A 44 14.64 -17.71 7.19
C VAL A 44 13.72 -18.23 8.29
N LYS A 45 13.56 -19.54 8.35
CA LYS A 45 12.77 -20.22 9.40
C LYS A 45 13.25 -19.74 10.76
N GLN A 46 12.44 -18.96 11.45
CA GLN A 46 12.77 -18.52 12.80
C GLN A 46 13.03 -19.76 13.66
N PRO A 47 14.13 -19.78 14.41
CA PRO A 47 14.47 -20.95 15.24
C PRO A 47 13.34 -21.21 16.24
N LEU A 48 13.07 -22.48 16.50
CA LEU A 48 11.98 -22.92 17.39
C LEU A 48 12.04 -22.25 18.76
N SER A 49 13.26 -22.00 19.27
CA SER A 49 13.51 -21.28 20.51
C SER A 49 12.96 -19.85 20.52
N LEU A 50 13.02 -19.13 19.38
CA LEU A 50 12.47 -17.79 19.25
C LEU A 50 10.94 -17.84 19.21
N LYS A 51 10.36 -18.81 18.50
CA LYS A 51 8.90 -19.02 18.48
C LYS A 51 8.35 -19.32 19.88
N ILE A 52 9.05 -20.16 20.65
CA ILE A 52 8.68 -20.49 22.04
C ILE A 52 8.79 -19.23 22.93
N ARG A 53 9.87 -18.45 22.80
CA ARG A 53 10.02 -17.18 23.56
C ARG A 53 8.90 -16.19 23.26
N ILE A 54 8.51 -16.04 22.00
CA ILE A 54 7.41 -15.18 21.59
C ILE A 54 6.10 -15.69 22.22
N ALA A 55 5.83 -17.00 22.10
CA ALA A 55 4.62 -17.60 22.67
C ALA A 55 4.53 -17.44 24.20
N ILE A 56 5.64 -17.63 24.92
CA ILE A 56 5.70 -17.42 26.38
C ILE A 56 5.47 -15.93 26.73
N LYS A 57 6.10 -15.01 25.97
CA LYS A 57 5.91 -13.57 26.17
C LYS A 57 4.46 -13.13 25.93
N GLU A 58 3.80 -13.70 24.94
CA GLU A 58 2.39 -13.47 24.67
C GLU A 58 1.48 -14.09 25.76
N TYR A 59 1.80 -15.28 26.23
CA TYR A 59 1.08 -15.94 27.32
C TYR A 59 1.17 -15.15 28.63
N VAL A 60 2.34 -14.62 28.97
CA VAL A 60 2.55 -13.75 30.15
C VAL A 60 1.74 -12.45 30.01
N LYS A 61 1.74 -11.83 28.82
CA LYS A 61 0.90 -10.65 28.53
C LYS A 61 -0.59 -10.93 28.69
N TYR A 62 -1.02 -12.13 28.31
CA TYR A 62 -2.40 -12.61 28.46
C TYR A 62 -2.89 -12.55 29.90
N PHE A 63 -2.08 -13.04 30.85
CA PHE A 63 -2.45 -13.13 32.27
C PHE A 63 -2.49 -11.77 32.98
N PHE A 64 -1.56 -10.89 32.65
CA PHE A 64 -1.38 -9.63 33.37
C PHE A 64 -2.04 -8.41 32.71
N PHE A 65 -2.41 -8.48 31.44
CA PHE A 65 -2.95 -7.32 30.69
C PHE A 65 -4.13 -7.70 29.78
N PRO A 66 -5.35 -7.93 30.31
CA PRO A 66 -6.50 -8.41 29.53
C PRO A 66 -6.93 -7.47 28.39
N LYS A 67 -6.76 -6.14 28.50
CA LYS A 67 -7.02 -5.19 27.40
C LYS A 67 -6.01 -5.36 26.26
N LEU A 68 -4.75 -5.57 26.60
CA LEU A 68 -3.70 -5.84 25.60
C LEU A 68 -3.97 -7.17 24.89
N PHE A 69 -4.51 -8.15 25.59
CA PHE A 69 -4.89 -9.44 25.01
C PHE A 69 -6.00 -9.32 23.97
N LYS A 70 -7.05 -8.52 24.21
CA LYS A 70 -8.09 -8.29 23.18
C LYS A 70 -7.49 -7.73 21.88
N SER A 71 -6.55 -6.79 21.99
CA SER A 71 -5.83 -6.23 20.83
C SER A 71 -5.00 -7.29 20.11
N VAL A 72 -4.22 -8.09 20.83
CA VAL A 72 -3.39 -9.17 20.25
C VAL A 72 -4.26 -10.25 19.61
N LYS A 73 -5.41 -10.60 20.21
CA LYS A 73 -6.37 -11.54 19.63
C LYS A 73 -6.89 -11.04 18.28
N LYS A 74 -7.28 -9.76 18.19
CA LYS A 74 -7.75 -9.13 16.94
C LYS A 74 -6.64 -9.09 15.89
N ASP A 75 -5.39 -8.80 16.26
CA ASP A 75 -4.25 -8.83 15.35
C ASP A 75 -4.01 -10.25 14.80
N ARG A 76 -4.19 -11.29 15.64
CA ARG A 76 -4.09 -12.68 15.22
C ARG A 76 -5.21 -13.07 14.26
N GLU A 77 -6.45 -12.69 14.57
CA GLU A 77 -7.61 -12.90 13.68
C GLU A 77 -7.40 -12.21 12.33
N SER A 78 -6.95 -10.95 12.32
CA SER A 78 -6.56 -10.25 11.10
C SER A 78 -5.44 -10.99 10.36
N GLY A 79 -4.41 -11.47 11.06
CA GLY A 79 -3.33 -12.24 10.47
C GLY A 79 -3.80 -13.49 9.72
N ILE A 80 -4.79 -14.21 10.27
CA ILE A 80 -5.40 -15.38 9.60
C ILE A 80 -6.06 -14.96 8.28
N LEU A 81 -6.77 -13.82 8.26
CA LEU A 81 -7.43 -13.30 7.05
C LEU A 81 -6.42 -12.83 6.00
N TYR A 82 -5.29 -12.21 6.42
CA TYR A 82 -4.19 -11.87 5.51
C TYR A 82 -3.57 -13.12 4.87
N GLU A 83 -3.29 -14.15 5.65
CA GLU A 83 -2.72 -15.41 5.11
C GLU A 83 -3.72 -16.13 4.20
N ALA A 84 -5.01 -16.10 4.49
CA ALA A 84 -6.05 -16.63 3.61
C ALA A 84 -6.08 -15.89 2.27
N PHE A 85 -6.04 -14.54 2.29
CA PHE A 85 -5.95 -13.73 1.08
C PHE A 85 -4.70 -14.07 0.28
N LYS A 86 -3.54 -14.08 0.93
CA LYS A 86 -2.26 -14.40 0.31
C LYS A 86 -2.29 -15.75 -0.39
N LYS A 87 -2.75 -16.79 0.31
CA LYS A 87 -2.83 -18.15 -0.23
C LYS A 87 -3.77 -18.25 -1.45
N LYS A 88 -4.86 -17.48 -1.45
CA LYS A 88 -5.89 -17.57 -2.50
C LYS A 88 -5.61 -16.69 -3.71
N TYR A 89 -5.02 -15.51 -3.50
CA TYR A 89 -4.96 -14.46 -4.52
C TYR A 89 -3.54 -14.05 -4.92
N LEU A 90 -2.52 -14.34 -4.11
CA LEU A 90 -1.14 -14.00 -4.44
C LEU A 90 -0.36 -15.23 -4.89
N HIS A 91 0.29 -15.12 -6.03
CA HIS A 91 1.23 -16.13 -6.51
C HIS A 91 2.64 -15.75 -6.00
N VAL A 92 2.97 -16.24 -4.82
CA VAL A 92 4.26 -15.94 -4.16
C VAL A 92 5.22 -17.09 -4.40
N ASP A 93 6.43 -16.77 -4.84
CA ASP A 93 7.51 -17.74 -4.92
C ASP A 93 8.11 -17.99 -3.53
N TYR A 94 7.90 -19.18 -3.01
CA TYR A 94 8.46 -19.64 -1.74
C TYR A 94 9.70 -20.50 -1.92
N GLN A 95 10.09 -20.83 -3.18
CA GLN A 95 11.20 -21.74 -3.48
C GLN A 95 12.52 -20.99 -3.67
N VAL A 96 12.78 -20.01 -2.83
CA VAL A 96 14.04 -19.27 -2.88
C VAL A 96 15.10 -20.08 -2.15
N ALA A 97 15.82 -20.95 -2.86
CA ALA A 97 16.97 -21.65 -2.32
C ALA A 97 18.18 -20.71 -2.23
N SER A 98 18.37 -19.87 -3.26
CA SER A 98 19.40 -18.82 -3.29
C SER A 98 18.96 -17.69 -4.22
N LEU A 99 19.52 -16.48 -4.05
CA LEU A 99 19.27 -15.36 -4.97
C LEU A 99 19.84 -15.64 -6.37
N TYR A 100 20.88 -16.46 -6.49
CA TYR A 100 21.38 -16.92 -7.78
C TYR A 100 20.33 -17.75 -8.52
N ASP A 101 19.70 -18.72 -7.87
CA ASP A 101 18.64 -19.55 -8.48
C ASP A 101 17.43 -18.69 -8.89
N VAL A 102 17.06 -17.69 -8.07
CA VAL A 102 16.02 -16.71 -8.43
C VAL A 102 16.36 -16.02 -9.74
N ASN A 103 17.60 -15.52 -9.90
CA ASN A 103 18.00 -14.82 -11.11
C ASN A 103 17.91 -15.71 -12.38
N GLN A 104 18.08 -17.03 -12.24
CA GLN A 104 17.99 -17.95 -13.38
C GLN A 104 16.54 -18.27 -13.79
N ARG A 105 15.59 -18.15 -12.87
CA ARG A 105 14.20 -18.58 -13.10
C ARG A 105 13.30 -17.50 -13.77
N TYR A 106 13.76 -16.26 -13.81
CA TYR A 106 12.98 -15.14 -14.35
C TYR A 106 13.69 -14.51 -15.54
N ASP A 107 12.89 -14.01 -16.50
CA ASP A 107 13.39 -13.31 -17.68
C ASP A 107 13.64 -11.83 -17.40
N ALA A 108 12.84 -11.22 -16.49
CA ALA A 108 12.97 -9.84 -16.03
C ALA A 108 12.41 -9.66 -14.61
N PHE A 109 12.77 -8.53 -13.98
CA PHE A 109 12.25 -8.15 -12.66
C PHE A 109 11.54 -6.79 -12.70
N VAL A 110 10.43 -6.70 -11.96
CA VAL A 110 9.69 -5.45 -11.71
C VAL A 110 9.81 -5.11 -10.23
N CYS A 111 10.51 -4.03 -9.90
CA CYS A 111 10.65 -3.52 -8.54
C CYS A 111 9.59 -2.46 -8.27
N GLY A 112 8.73 -2.70 -7.33
CA GLY A 112 7.63 -1.80 -6.96
C GLY A 112 6.30 -2.53 -6.82
N SER A 113 5.34 -1.88 -6.31
CA SER A 113 5.21 -0.51 -5.82
C SER A 113 5.56 -0.44 -4.32
N ASP A 114 4.81 0.40 -3.60
CA ASP A 114 4.94 0.69 -2.18
C ASP A 114 6.27 1.38 -1.80
N GLN A 115 6.55 1.58 -0.50
CA GLN A 115 7.71 2.34 -0.01
C GLN A 115 9.00 1.52 0.03
N ILE A 116 9.19 0.66 -0.95
CA ILE A 116 10.37 -0.23 -1.00
C ILE A 116 11.69 0.53 -1.14
N TRP A 117 11.66 1.76 -1.63
CA TRP A 117 12.82 2.63 -1.78
C TRP A 117 12.91 3.74 -0.73
N ASN A 118 12.17 3.60 0.38
CA ASN A 118 12.27 4.57 1.48
C ASN A 118 13.65 4.49 2.16
N PRO A 119 14.43 5.59 2.23
CA PRO A 119 15.78 5.60 2.80
C PRO A 119 15.81 5.15 4.28
N GLY A 120 14.74 5.39 5.03
CA GLY A 120 14.65 4.92 6.43
C GLY A 120 14.66 3.40 6.55
N GLY A 121 14.10 2.67 5.58
CA GLY A 121 14.21 1.21 5.50
C GLY A 121 15.60 0.76 5.09
N PHE A 122 16.19 1.44 4.12
CA PHE A 122 17.53 1.18 3.64
C PHE A 122 18.61 1.32 4.74
N LYS A 123 18.57 2.42 5.49
CA LYS A 123 19.49 2.64 6.64
C LYS A 123 19.41 1.54 7.70
N ARG A 124 18.22 1.04 7.98
CA ARG A 124 18.00 0.04 9.05
C ARG A 124 18.43 -1.36 8.66
N ASN A 125 18.20 -1.76 7.41
CA ASN A 125 18.26 -3.17 6.99
C ASN A 125 19.20 -3.42 5.81
N GLY A 126 19.80 -2.37 5.20
CA GLY A 126 20.61 -2.46 3.98
C GLY A 126 19.83 -3.16 2.85
N ASN A 127 18.55 -2.84 2.67
CA ASN A 127 17.60 -3.70 1.97
C ASN A 127 17.72 -3.59 0.45
N GLU A 128 18.86 -4.04 -0.08
CA GLU A 128 19.21 -4.02 -1.50
C GLU A 128 18.38 -5.01 -2.32
N PHE A 129 17.73 -5.96 -1.67
CA PHE A 129 16.80 -6.90 -2.31
C PHE A 129 15.73 -6.15 -3.12
N TYR A 130 15.19 -5.06 -2.61
CA TYR A 130 14.16 -4.27 -3.29
C TYR A 130 14.66 -3.44 -4.48
N PHE A 131 15.98 -3.44 -4.71
CA PHE A 131 16.61 -2.93 -5.92
C PHE A 131 16.99 -4.06 -6.89
N ALA A 132 16.60 -5.29 -6.61
CA ALA A 132 17.03 -6.47 -7.35
C ALA A 132 18.57 -6.48 -7.55
N SER A 133 19.36 -6.18 -6.52
CA SER A 133 20.82 -6.08 -6.60
C SER A 133 21.49 -7.40 -6.98
N PHE A 134 20.81 -8.53 -6.77
CA PHE A 134 21.26 -9.87 -7.17
C PHE A 134 21.02 -10.19 -8.65
N ALA A 135 20.24 -9.36 -9.37
CA ALA A 135 19.77 -9.68 -10.69
C ALA A 135 20.75 -9.22 -11.78
N SER A 136 21.14 -10.12 -12.67
CA SER A 136 21.81 -9.83 -13.94
C SER A 136 20.85 -9.73 -15.12
N LYS A 137 19.58 -10.04 -14.89
CA LYS A 137 18.48 -9.89 -15.85
C LYS A 137 17.97 -8.46 -15.87
N PRO A 138 17.30 -8.01 -16.96
CA PRO A 138 16.70 -6.68 -17.01
C PRO A 138 15.78 -6.42 -15.82
N LYS A 139 15.84 -5.20 -15.32
CA LYS A 139 14.98 -4.74 -14.24
C LYS A 139 14.38 -3.38 -14.54
N ILE A 140 13.10 -3.23 -14.22
CA ILE A 140 12.36 -1.98 -14.32
C ILE A 140 11.79 -1.62 -12.95
N ALA A 141 11.68 -0.33 -12.67
CA ALA A 141 10.99 0.16 -11.49
C ALA A 141 9.58 0.62 -11.86
N TYR A 142 8.56 0.05 -11.22
CA TYR A 142 7.19 0.49 -11.38
C TYR A 142 6.62 1.03 -10.06
N ALA A 143 6.43 2.35 -10.02
CA ALA A 143 5.78 3.05 -8.91
C ALA A 143 6.38 2.83 -7.50
N PRO A 144 7.70 2.50 -7.29
CA PRO A 144 8.23 2.57 -5.93
C PRO A 144 8.05 3.98 -5.37
N SER A 145 7.76 4.07 -4.07
CA SER A 145 7.67 5.32 -3.34
C SER A 145 8.92 5.51 -2.51
N ILE A 146 9.49 6.71 -2.56
CA ILE A 146 10.61 7.10 -1.72
C ILE A 146 10.08 7.60 -0.37
N GLY A 147 8.92 8.26 -0.36
CA GLY A 147 8.24 8.72 0.85
C GLY A 147 8.92 9.85 1.59
N VAL A 148 9.99 10.43 1.03
CA VAL A 148 10.73 11.60 1.56
C VAL A 148 10.98 12.61 0.46
N LYS A 149 11.29 13.87 0.84
CA LYS A 149 11.51 14.96 -0.12
C LYS A 149 12.92 14.93 -0.75
N SER A 150 13.90 14.36 -0.06
CA SER A 150 15.29 14.21 -0.54
C SER A 150 15.90 12.93 -0.01
N ILE A 151 16.88 12.38 -0.73
CA ILE A 151 17.65 11.22 -0.28
C ILE A 151 18.75 11.72 0.67
N PRO A 152 18.87 11.14 1.89
CA PRO A 152 19.93 11.50 2.82
C PRO A 152 21.33 11.33 2.18
N SER A 153 22.24 12.28 2.46
CA SER A 153 23.57 12.33 1.84
C SER A 153 24.33 11.01 1.95
N GLU A 154 24.24 10.35 3.10
CA GLU A 154 24.88 9.07 3.39
C GLU A 154 24.30 7.89 2.60
N CYS A 155 23.16 8.05 1.96
CA CYS A 155 22.53 7.03 1.14
C CYS A 155 22.71 7.27 -0.37
N LYS A 156 23.08 8.49 -0.80
CA LYS A 156 23.04 8.90 -2.21
C LYS A 156 23.93 8.04 -3.12
N GLU A 157 25.17 7.83 -2.73
CA GLU A 157 26.13 7.03 -3.51
C GLU A 157 25.60 5.62 -3.74
N ARG A 158 25.17 4.95 -2.66
CA ARG A 158 24.65 3.59 -2.75
C ARG A 158 23.33 3.50 -3.52
N PHE A 159 22.44 4.50 -3.37
CA PHE A 159 21.24 4.59 -4.20
C PHE A 159 21.58 4.72 -5.68
N SER A 160 22.53 5.60 -6.03
CA SER A 160 22.98 5.80 -7.41
C SER A 160 23.50 4.50 -8.02
N GLU A 161 24.34 3.77 -7.31
CA GLU A 161 24.83 2.45 -7.74
C GLU A 161 23.68 1.47 -8.01
N LEU A 162 22.75 1.32 -7.03
CA LEU A 162 21.67 0.34 -7.09
C LEU A 162 20.67 0.61 -8.22
N ILE A 163 20.44 1.88 -8.57
CA ILE A 163 19.51 2.24 -9.65
C ILE A 163 20.18 2.33 -11.02
N SER A 164 21.52 2.32 -11.09
CA SER A 164 22.26 2.46 -12.36
C SER A 164 21.89 1.36 -13.36
N ASP A 165 21.59 0.15 -12.89
CA ASP A 165 21.26 -1.01 -13.74
C ASP A 165 19.80 -1.10 -14.15
N PHE A 166 18.91 -0.21 -13.66
CA PHE A 166 17.52 -0.23 -14.10
C PHE A 166 17.40 0.24 -15.54
N SER A 167 16.72 -0.54 -16.38
CA SER A 167 16.46 -0.17 -17.78
C SER A 167 15.45 0.98 -17.87
N PHE A 168 14.42 0.98 -17.02
CA PHE A 168 13.41 2.02 -16.94
C PHE A 168 13.04 2.29 -15.48
N ILE A 169 12.80 3.56 -15.17
CA ILE A 169 12.48 4.01 -13.81
C ILE A 169 11.17 4.80 -13.84
N SER A 170 10.20 4.36 -13.06
CA SER A 170 9.03 5.17 -12.73
C SER A 170 8.84 5.23 -11.22
N VAL A 171 8.17 6.28 -10.76
CA VAL A 171 7.85 6.51 -9.34
C VAL A 171 6.37 6.89 -9.19
N ARG A 172 5.84 6.72 -7.99
CA ARG A 172 4.42 6.96 -7.73
C ARG A 172 4.05 8.43 -7.52
N GLU A 173 4.97 9.24 -7.01
CA GLU A 173 4.75 10.64 -6.66
C GLU A 173 5.78 11.59 -7.29
N LYS A 174 5.34 12.82 -7.66
CA LYS A 174 6.20 13.85 -8.24
C LYS A 174 7.36 14.25 -7.31
N THR A 175 7.15 14.23 -6.01
CA THR A 175 8.20 14.53 -5.02
C THR A 175 9.36 13.53 -5.10
N ALA A 176 9.07 12.27 -5.43
CA ALA A 176 10.10 11.25 -5.63
C ALA A 176 10.98 11.54 -6.86
N VAL A 177 10.44 12.17 -7.92
CA VAL A 177 11.25 12.58 -9.09
C VAL A 177 12.36 13.53 -8.67
N ASN A 178 12.05 14.52 -7.84
CA ASN A 178 13.05 15.49 -7.36
C ASN A 178 14.13 14.81 -6.52
N ALA A 179 13.73 13.92 -5.61
CA ALA A 179 14.66 13.16 -4.79
C ALA A 179 15.56 12.23 -5.64
N MET A 180 14.98 11.58 -6.67
CA MET A 180 15.72 10.68 -7.56
C MET A 180 16.72 11.42 -8.47
N LYS A 181 16.40 12.64 -8.91
CA LYS A 181 17.35 13.48 -9.68
C LYS A 181 18.64 13.82 -8.93
N GLU A 182 18.67 13.64 -7.61
CA GLU A 182 19.87 13.79 -6.81
C GLU A 182 20.85 12.61 -6.96
N VAL A 183 20.41 11.49 -7.54
CA VAL A 183 21.15 10.21 -7.60
C VAL A 183 21.18 9.57 -8.99
N THR A 184 20.44 10.12 -9.98
CA THR A 184 20.47 9.61 -11.35
C THR A 184 20.06 10.67 -12.36
N GLU A 185 20.68 10.63 -13.56
CA GLU A 185 20.29 11.42 -14.74
C GLU A 185 19.30 10.66 -15.66
N LYS A 186 18.94 9.41 -15.31
CA LYS A 186 18.00 8.63 -16.12
C LYS A 186 16.61 9.28 -16.14
N PRO A 187 15.87 9.15 -17.25
CA PRO A 187 14.47 9.56 -17.30
C PRO A 187 13.63 8.87 -16.21
N ILE A 188 12.79 9.64 -15.53
CA ILE A 188 11.93 9.14 -14.46
C ILE A 188 10.49 9.51 -14.78
N GLU A 189 9.65 8.51 -14.95
CA GLU A 189 8.24 8.69 -15.21
C GLU A 189 7.41 8.68 -13.91
N VAL A 190 6.34 9.46 -13.88
CA VAL A 190 5.37 9.43 -12.78
C VAL A 190 4.18 8.60 -13.22
N VAL A 191 3.93 7.50 -12.51
CA VAL A 191 2.86 6.56 -12.82
C VAL A 191 1.90 6.43 -11.64
N VAL A 192 0.72 5.84 -11.88
CA VAL A 192 -0.26 5.59 -10.81
C VAL A 192 0.15 4.40 -9.94
N ASP A 193 -0.40 4.38 -8.72
CA ASP A 193 -0.30 3.19 -7.86
C ASP A 193 -0.92 1.96 -8.56
N PRO A 194 -0.34 0.75 -8.41
CA PRO A 194 -0.87 -0.45 -9.03
C PRO A 194 -2.35 -0.71 -8.78
N THR A 195 -2.89 -0.28 -7.64
CA THR A 195 -4.30 -0.44 -7.31
C THR A 195 -5.25 0.24 -8.32
N LEU A 196 -4.74 1.21 -9.07
CA LEU A 196 -5.47 1.88 -10.16
C LEU A 196 -5.28 1.22 -11.53
N LEU A 197 -4.35 0.25 -11.68
CA LEU A 197 -4.11 -0.44 -12.96
C LEU A 197 -5.21 -1.41 -13.35
N ILE A 198 -5.97 -1.93 -12.39
CA ILE A 198 -7.06 -2.87 -12.64
C ILE A 198 -8.41 -2.18 -12.50
N ASP A 199 -9.36 -2.65 -13.29
CA ASP A 199 -10.68 -2.02 -13.37
C ASP A 199 -11.45 -2.11 -12.04
N ARG A 200 -12.27 -1.09 -11.75
CA ARG A 200 -13.24 -1.10 -10.64
C ARG A 200 -14.06 -2.39 -10.58
N LYS A 201 -14.48 -2.91 -11.75
CA LYS A 201 -15.25 -4.15 -11.86
C LYS A 201 -14.48 -5.37 -11.34
N ASP A 202 -13.16 -5.41 -11.52
CA ASP A 202 -12.32 -6.51 -11.04
C ASP A 202 -12.15 -6.44 -9.52
N TRP A 203 -12.11 -5.24 -8.94
CA TRP A 203 -12.16 -5.05 -7.49
C TRP A 203 -13.51 -5.51 -6.90
N PHE A 204 -14.64 -5.21 -7.56
CA PHE A 204 -15.95 -5.68 -7.11
C PHE A 204 -16.11 -7.21 -7.17
N LYS A 205 -15.42 -7.90 -8.08
CA LYS A 205 -15.42 -9.38 -8.14
C LYS A 205 -14.73 -10.04 -6.95
N LEU A 206 -13.84 -9.33 -6.24
CA LEU A 206 -13.16 -9.85 -5.06
C LEU A 206 -14.04 -9.80 -3.82
N ILE A 207 -14.94 -8.84 -3.75
CA ILE A 207 -15.80 -8.62 -2.61
C ILE A 207 -17.14 -9.33 -2.82
N ASP A 208 -17.61 -9.95 -1.77
CA ASP A 208 -18.83 -10.77 -1.82
C ASP A 208 -20.03 -9.90 -2.24
N ASN A 209 -20.85 -10.40 -3.16
CA ASN A 209 -22.06 -9.73 -3.66
C ASN A 209 -23.15 -9.55 -2.59
N ASP A 210 -22.92 -10.01 -1.35
CA ASP A 210 -23.77 -9.77 -0.19
C ASP A 210 -23.72 -8.33 0.37
N LEU A 211 -23.05 -7.40 -0.33
CA LEU A 211 -23.00 -5.98 0.03
C LEU A 211 -24.38 -5.35 0.29
N ASN A 212 -25.41 -5.86 -0.37
CA ASN A 212 -26.79 -5.37 -0.24
C ASN A 212 -27.52 -5.82 1.03
N LYS A 213 -26.94 -6.70 1.85
CA LYS A 213 -27.56 -7.22 3.08
C LYS A 213 -27.33 -6.32 4.30
N GLN A 214 -26.41 -5.38 4.22
CA GLN A 214 -26.12 -4.51 5.35
C GLN A 214 -27.12 -3.36 5.40
N GLN A 215 -28.10 -3.45 6.29
CA GLN A 215 -29.17 -2.46 6.46
C GLN A 215 -28.71 -1.17 7.15
N ASP A 216 -27.58 -1.21 7.86
CA ASP A 216 -27.10 -0.09 8.66
C ASP A 216 -26.15 0.81 7.88
N LYS A 217 -26.45 2.11 7.85
CA LYS A 217 -25.52 3.13 7.35
C LYS A 217 -24.41 3.35 8.36
N TYR A 218 -23.15 3.38 7.88
CA TYR A 218 -22.01 3.58 8.78
C TYR A 218 -20.92 4.46 8.17
N LEU A 219 -20.16 5.07 9.07
CA LEU A 219 -18.87 5.69 8.80
C LEU A 219 -17.77 4.65 9.03
N PHE A 220 -16.92 4.45 8.02
CA PHE A 220 -15.73 3.62 8.14
C PHE A 220 -14.55 4.45 8.59
N LEU A 221 -13.96 4.10 9.74
CA LEU A 221 -12.76 4.75 10.29
C LEU A 221 -11.57 3.81 10.21
N TYR A 222 -10.53 4.22 9.50
CA TYR A 222 -9.26 3.50 9.41
C TYR A 222 -8.08 4.44 9.58
N LEU A 223 -7.33 4.28 10.67
CA LEU A 223 -6.17 5.10 10.99
C LEU A 223 -4.92 4.24 11.14
N LEU A 224 -3.81 4.72 10.57
CA LEU A 224 -2.47 4.15 10.67
C LEU A 224 -1.71 4.69 11.90
N THR A 225 -2.20 5.79 12.48
CA THR A 225 -1.63 6.41 13.67
C THR A 225 -2.74 6.77 14.65
N TYR A 226 -2.44 6.68 15.96
CA TYR A 226 -3.35 7.17 16.97
C TYR A 226 -3.41 8.70 16.94
N ASN A 227 -4.62 9.24 16.82
CA ASN A 227 -4.89 10.66 16.96
C ASN A 227 -6.30 10.83 17.56
N GLN A 228 -6.38 11.32 18.79
CA GLN A 228 -7.64 11.45 19.53
C GLN A 228 -8.59 12.47 18.88
N GLU A 229 -8.07 13.54 18.29
CA GLU A 229 -8.90 14.58 17.64
C GLU A 229 -9.57 14.03 16.40
N TYR A 230 -8.85 13.27 15.58
CA TYR A 230 -9.42 12.60 14.40
C TYR A 230 -10.46 11.55 14.76
N ILE A 231 -10.22 10.77 15.82
CA ILE A 231 -11.20 9.82 16.35
C ILE A 231 -12.45 10.56 16.81
N SER A 232 -12.30 11.61 17.61
CA SER A 232 -13.42 12.39 18.12
C SER A 232 -14.23 13.05 16.98
N ALA A 233 -13.55 13.58 15.98
CA ALA A 233 -14.20 14.15 14.80
C ALA A 233 -15.04 13.11 14.04
N ALA A 234 -14.52 11.88 13.88
CA ALA A 234 -15.25 10.80 13.23
C ALA A 234 -16.53 10.40 13.99
N TYR A 235 -16.45 10.27 15.32
CA TYR A 235 -17.61 9.94 16.14
C TYR A 235 -18.64 11.08 16.17
N ASN A 236 -18.20 12.35 16.26
CA ASN A 236 -19.08 13.51 16.21
C ASN A 236 -19.81 13.60 14.88
N TYR A 237 -19.10 13.43 13.75
CA TYR A 237 -19.71 13.40 12.43
C TYR A 237 -20.72 12.25 12.29
N ALA A 238 -20.37 11.06 12.75
CA ALA A 238 -21.26 9.90 12.71
C ALA A 238 -22.55 10.15 13.52
N GLN A 239 -22.44 10.73 14.70
CA GLN A 239 -23.59 11.10 15.53
C GLN A 239 -24.49 12.12 14.83
N LEU A 240 -23.91 13.17 14.22
CA LEU A 240 -24.66 14.22 13.52
C LEU A 240 -25.45 13.67 12.33
N HIS A 241 -24.87 12.66 11.64
CA HIS A 241 -25.45 12.05 10.43
C HIS A 241 -26.19 10.72 10.66
N ASN A 242 -26.46 10.34 11.91
CA ASN A 242 -27.11 9.07 12.26
C ASN A 242 -26.39 7.84 11.65
N LEU A 243 -25.07 7.82 11.68
CA LEU A 243 -24.24 6.73 11.21
C LEU A 243 -23.68 5.93 12.39
N LYS A 244 -23.58 4.61 12.24
CA LYS A 244 -22.72 3.80 13.12
C LYS A 244 -21.26 4.06 12.76
N VAL A 245 -20.34 3.89 13.73
CA VAL A 245 -18.90 3.92 13.42
C VAL A 245 -18.40 2.49 13.36
N ARG A 246 -17.79 2.09 12.25
CA ARG A 246 -17.05 0.84 12.12
C ARG A 246 -15.56 1.14 12.01
N VAL A 247 -14.79 0.55 12.89
CA VAL A 247 -13.35 0.83 13.00
C VAL A 247 -12.57 -0.42 12.67
N VAL A 248 -11.57 -0.26 11.80
CA VAL A 248 -10.52 -1.24 11.58
C VAL A 248 -9.19 -0.60 11.96
N LYS A 249 -8.37 -1.33 12.70
CA LYS A 249 -7.03 -0.85 13.04
C LYS A 249 -5.97 -1.48 12.12
N ALA A 250 -4.92 -0.73 11.85
CA ALA A 250 -3.72 -1.30 11.25
C ALA A 250 -3.04 -2.27 12.23
N CYS A 251 -2.40 -3.31 11.72
CA CYS A 251 -1.67 -4.27 12.56
C CYS A 251 -0.60 -3.56 13.40
N GLY A 252 -0.57 -3.85 14.68
CA GLY A 252 0.36 -3.24 15.65
C GLY A 252 -0.01 -1.82 16.09
N VAL A 253 -1.06 -1.21 15.55
CA VAL A 253 -1.55 0.12 15.97
C VAL A 253 -2.59 -0.04 17.07
N ASN A 254 -2.44 0.70 18.17
CA ASN A 254 -3.44 0.78 19.22
C ASN A 254 -4.18 2.13 19.13
N LEU A 255 -5.44 2.08 18.73
CA LEU A 255 -6.32 3.24 18.64
C LEU A 255 -7.10 3.52 19.94
N HIS A 256 -6.91 2.69 20.98
CA HIS A 256 -7.70 2.73 22.21
C HIS A 256 -9.22 2.63 21.99
N ILE A 257 -9.62 1.93 20.91
CA ILE A 257 -11.01 1.67 20.54
C ILE A 257 -11.25 0.16 20.68
N ASP A 258 -12.06 -0.21 21.67
CA ASP A 258 -12.33 -1.62 21.99
C ASP A 258 -13.17 -2.32 20.91
N GLU A 259 -14.01 -1.59 20.18
CA GLU A 259 -14.89 -2.07 19.12
C GLU A 259 -14.20 -2.27 17.77
N ALA A 260 -12.90 -1.90 17.63
CA ALA A 260 -12.19 -2.11 16.38
C ALA A 260 -12.28 -3.57 15.92
N GLU A 261 -12.67 -3.76 14.66
CA GLU A 261 -12.93 -5.06 14.06
C GLU A 261 -11.63 -5.69 13.51
N PRO A 262 -11.43 -7.02 13.62
CA PRO A 262 -10.39 -7.70 12.88
C PRO A 262 -10.75 -7.70 11.38
N ALA A 263 -9.76 -7.46 10.52
CA ALA A 263 -9.98 -7.45 9.08
C ALA A 263 -8.74 -7.94 8.33
N GLY A 264 -8.96 -8.60 7.21
CA GLY A 264 -7.98 -8.83 6.16
C GLY A 264 -8.26 -7.95 4.95
N PRO A 265 -7.54 -8.15 3.83
CA PRO A 265 -7.69 -7.33 2.63
C PRO A 265 -9.11 -7.33 2.04
N LEU A 266 -9.83 -8.47 2.08
CA LEU A 266 -11.20 -8.54 1.55
C LEU A 266 -12.20 -7.79 2.44
N GLU A 267 -12.12 -7.99 3.75
CA GLU A 267 -12.97 -7.30 4.72
C GLU A 267 -12.76 -5.78 4.63
N PHE A 268 -11.51 -5.34 4.50
CA PHE A 268 -11.19 -3.92 4.30
C PHE A 268 -11.84 -3.35 3.04
N LEU A 269 -11.75 -4.04 1.90
CA LEU A 269 -12.40 -3.63 0.67
C LEU A 269 -13.92 -3.59 0.81
N ASN A 270 -14.51 -4.62 1.42
CA ASN A 270 -15.96 -4.67 1.69
C ASN A 270 -16.42 -3.51 2.56
N MET A 271 -15.69 -3.22 3.63
CA MET A 271 -16.02 -2.12 4.54
C MET A 271 -15.97 -0.76 3.87
N ILE A 272 -14.99 -0.50 3.00
CA ILE A 272 -14.96 0.74 2.21
C ILE A 272 -16.11 0.75 1.21
N ALA A 273 -16.31 -0.34 0.45
CA ALA A 273 -17.32 -0.40 -0.61
C ALA A 273 -18.75 -0.23 -0.08
N SER A 274 -19.02 -0.64 1.15
CA SER A 274 -20.34 -0.53 1.80
C SER A 274 -20.52 0.71 2.67
N ALA A 275 -19.44 1.45 2.96
CA ALA A 275 -19.52 2.64 3.82
C ALA A 275 -20.37 3.76 3.21
N SER A 276 -21.06 4.52 4.06
CA SER A 276 -21.71 5.79 3.70
C SER A 276 -20.68 6.91 3.63
N TYR A 277 -19.68 6.88 4.49
CA TYR A 277 -18.59 7.83 4.56
C TYR A 277 -17.31 7.15 5.02
N VAL A 278 -16.15 7.60 4.54
CA VAL A 278 -14.84 7.06 4.93
C VAL A 278 -13.99 8.17 5.55
N MET A 279 -13.44 7.90 6.72
CA MET A 279 -12.46 8.77 7.36
C MET A 279 -11.17 8.00 7.61
N THR A 280 -10.04 8.53 7.14
CA THR A 280 -8.79 7.78 7.18
C THR A 280 -7.57 8.71 7.12
N ASP A 281 -6.41 8.21 7.56
CA ASP A 281 -5.09 8.81 7.31
C ASP A 281 -4.25 7.96 6.32
N SER A 282 -4.91 7.00 5.65
CA SER A 282 -4.26 6.03 4.76
C SER A 282 -4.38 6.43 3.29
N PHE A 283 -3.25 6.46 2.59
CA PHE A 283 -3.19 6.65 1.14
C PHE A 283 -4.03 5.62 0.36
N HIS A 284 -3.92 4.33 0.71
CA HIS A 284 -4.66 3.30 0.00
C HIS A 284 -6.17 3.31 0.32
N ALA A 285 -6.56 3.68 1.56
CA ALA A 285 -7.97 3.86 1.86
C ALA A 285 -8.58 5.01 1.05
N ALA A 286 -7.82 6.10 0.82
CA ALA A 286 -8.24 7.18 -0.06
C ALA A 286 -8.41 6.70 -1.51
N ILE A 287 -7.47 5.92 -2.05
CA ILE A 287 -7.58 5.32 -3.40
C ILE A 287 -8.83 4.45 -3.50
N PHE A 288 -9.07 3.54 -2.55
CA PHE A 288 -10.25 2.67 -2.60
C PHE A 288 -11.55 3.44 -2.40
N SER A 289 -11.53 4.56 -1.68
CA SER A 289 -12.68 5.47 -1.61
C SER A 289 -13.00 6.08 -2.98
N LEU A 290 -11.97 6.45 -3.77
CA LEU A 290 -12.16 6.90 -5.15
C LEU A 290 -12.65 5.74 -6.04
N ILE A 291 -12.02 4.56 -5.97
CA ILE A 291 -12.41 3.39 -6.76
C ILE A 291 -13.88 3.01 -6.52
N TYR A 292 -14.36 3.04 -5.28
CA TYR A 292 -15.73 2.66 -4.93
C TYR A 292 -16.72 3.83 -4.88
N ASN A 293 -16.32 5.04 -5.31
CA ASN A 293 -17.15 6.25 -5.31
C ASN A 293 -17.73 6.56 -3.94
N LYS A 294 -16.89 6.54 -2.90
CA LYS A 294 -17.29 6.82 -1.53
C LYS A 294 -16.96 8.25 -1.13
N LYS A 295 -17.90 8.92 -0.44
CA LYS A 295 -17.59 10.18 0.23
C LYS A 295 -16.52 9.94 1.28
N PHE A 296 -15.48 10.77 1.33
CA PHE A 296 -14.38 10.57 2.25
C PHE A 296 -13.65 11.84 2.62
N VAL A 297 -12.88 11.77 3.69
CA VAL A 297 -11.80 12.72 4.01
C VAL A 297 -10.55 11.93 4.37
N VAL A 298 -9.40 12.55 4.14
CA VAL A 298 -8.10 12.02 4.55
C VAL A 298 -7.49 12.95 5.59
N PHE A 299 -7.10 12.42 6.72
CA PHE A 299 -6.43 13.18 7.76
C PHE A 299 -4.92 13.25 7.50
N LYS A 300 -4.32 14.42 7.73
CA LYS A 300 -2.85 14.58 7.68
C LYS A 300 -2.20 13.78 8.83
N ARG A 301 -1.30 12.86 8.48
CA ARG A 301 -0.55 12.07 9.48
C ARG A 301 0.62 12.81 10.10
N PHE A 302 1.23 13.68 9.33
CA PHE A 302 2.46 14.38 9.69
C PHE A 302 2.22 15.88 9.66
N LYS A 303 2.93 16.61 10.50
CA LYS A 303 2.97 18.08 10.43
C LYS A 303 3.66 18.52 9.14
N ASP A 304 3.29 19.68 8.59
CA ASP A 304 3.80 20.14 7.29
C ASP A 304 5.33 20.38 7.26
N ASN A 305 5.93 20.67 8.43
CA ASN A 305 7.37 20.85 8.60
C ASN A 305 8.14 19.58 9.00
N ASP A 306 7.47 18.44 9.11
CA ASP A 306 8.12 17.17 9.42
C ASP A 306 8.93 16.66 8.21
N VAL A 307 10.23 16.48 8.41
CA VAL A 307 11.15 15.95 7.37
C VAL A 307 10.76 14.53 6.94
N ALA A 308 10.16 13.76 7.84
CA ALA A 308 9.66 12.42 7.58
C ALA A 308 8.23 12.41 7.00
N SER A 309 7.66 13.58 6.71
CA SER A 309 6.29 13.70 6.21
C SER A 309 6.08 12.91 4.92
N GLN A 310 5.07 12.08 4.93
CA GLN A 310 4.60 11.29 3.79
C GLN A 310 3.26 11.80 3.26
N ASN A 311 2.82 12.99 3.69
CA ASN A 311 1.55 13.59 3.24
C ASN A 311 1.56 13.86 1.74
N SER A 312 2.73 14.13 1.15
CA SER A 312 2.88 14.42 -0.29
C SER A 312 2.26 13.38 -1.21
N ARG A 313 2.18 12.10 -0.79
CA ARG A 313 1.52 11.04 -1.58
C ARG A 313 0.02 11.28 -1.70
N VAL A 314 -0.62 11.63 -0.58
CA VAL A 314 -2.05 11.95 -0.53
C VAL A 314 -2.31 13.29 -1.22
N GLU A 315 -1.47 14.30 -0.99
CA GLU A 315 -1.55 15.61 -1.65
C GLU A 315 -1.47 15.47 -3.18
N ASN A 316 -0.54 14.65 -3.68
CA ASN A 316 -0.42 14.38 -5.11
C ASN A 316 -1.66 13.67 -5.66
N LEU A 317 -2.16 12.64 -4.97
CA LEU A 317 -3.37 11.91 -5.37
C LEU A 317 -4.57 12.84 -5.45
N LEU A 318 -4.87 13.54 -4.36
CA LEU A 318 -6.03 14.44 -4.28
C LEU A 318 -5.89 15.64 -5.20
N GLY A 319 -4.65 16.14 -5.39
CA GLY A 319 -4.38 17.22 -6.34
C GLY A 319 -4.67 16.85 -7.79
N LYS A 320 -4.40 15.62 -8.19
CA LYS A 320 -4.67 15.10 -9.55
C LYS A 320 -6.17 15.01 -9.84
N VAL A 321 -6.99 14.75 -8.84
CA VAL A 321 -8.44 14.57 -8.98
C VAL A 321 -9.26 15.80 -8.53
N GLY A 322 -8.57 16.91 -8.23
CA GLY A 322 -9.26 18.16 -7.84
C GLY A 322 -9.91 18.14 -6.47
N LEU A 323 -9.45 17.27 -5.55
CA LEU A 323 -10.04 17.03 -4.22
C LEU A 323 -9.09 17.40 -3.06
N LYS A 324 -8.24 18.42 -3.23
CA LYS A 324 -7.26 18.82 -2.20
C LYS A 324 -7.90 19.20 -0.87
N GLU A 325 -9.10 19.76 -0.90
CA GLU A 325 -9.90 20.15 0.27
C GLU A 325 -10.30 18.94 1.15
N ARG A 326 -10.16 17.72 0.63
CA ARG A 326 -10.41 16.48 1.38
C ARG A 326 -9.23 16.06 2.27
N LEU A 327 -8.09 16.73 2.17
CA LEU A 327 -6.96 16.52 3.06
C LEU A 327 -7.07 17.48 4.26
N ILE A 328 -7.49 16.94 5.39
CA ILE A 328 -7.88 17.69 6.59
C ILE A 328 -6.80 17.53 7.66
N ASP A 329 -6.40 18.60 8.30
CA ASP A 329 -5.59 18.59 9.51
C ASP A 329 -6.43 18.89 10.77
N GLU A 330 -5.79 18.88 11.93
CA GLU A 330 -6.44 19.09 13.23
C GLU A 330 -7.15 20.45 13.36
N HIS A 331 -6.67 21.48 12.64
CA HIS A 331 -7.24 22.83 12.69
C HIS A 331 -8.49 22.98 11.81
N HIS A 332 -8.71 22.04 10.91
CA HIS A 332 -9.76 22.12 9.89
C HIS A 332 -10.88 21.08 10.07
N LEU A 333 -10.93 20.37 11.20
CA LEU A 333 -11.93 19.33 11.48
C LEU A 333 -13.37 19.83 11.42
N GLY A 334 -13.62 21.09 11.80
CA GLY A 334 -14.95 21.72 11.73
C GLY A 334 -15.48 21.94 10.32
N PHE A 335 -14.63 21.85 9.29
CA PHE A 335 -15.06 22.04 7.90
C PHE A 335 -15.53 20.77 7.21
N ILE A 336 -15.39 19.58 7.85
CA ILE A 336 -15.73 18.28 7.23
C ILE A 336 -17.19 18.27 6.75
N ASP A 337 -18.08 18.83 7.52
CA ASP A 337 -19.51 18.84 7.22
C ASP A 337 -19.90 19.85 6.10
N ALA A 338 -19.06 20.84 5.88
CA ALA A 338 -19.23 21.84 4.83
C ALA A 338 -18.64 21.42 3.47
N LEU A 339 -17.99 20.26 3.39
CA LEU A 339 -17.39 19.78 2.14
C LEU A 339 -18.48 19.46 1.12
N THR A 340 -18.33 19.98 -0.08
CA THR A 340 -19.22 19.69 -1.21
C THR A 340 -19.20 18.21 -1.60
N ASP A 341 -20.24 17.77 -2.27
CA ASP A 341 -20.28 16.40 -2.81
C ASP A 341 -19.19 16.21 -3.87
N ILE A 342 -18.70 14.97 -3.98
CA ILE A 342 -17.66 14.61 -4.95
C ILE A 342 -18.33 14.30 -6.29
N ASP A 343 -17.91 14.99 -7.35
CA ASP A 343 -18.25 14.60 -8.71
C ASP A 343 -17.34 13.44 -9.14
N PHE A 344 -17.81 12.23 -8.91
CA PHE A 344 -17.07 11.03 -9.28
C PHE A 344 -16.96 10.84 -10.80
N GLY A 345 -17.84 11.44 -11.60
CA GLY A 345 -17.71 11.44 -13.05
C GLY A 345 -16.47 12.23 -13.50
N LEU A 346 -16.27 13.40 -12.91
CA LEU A 346 -15.06 14.20 -13.16
C LEU A 346 -13.79 13.49 -12.62
N VAL A 347 -13.86 12.91 -11.43
CA VAL A 347 -12.74 12.13 -10.86
C VAL A 347 -12.33 10.98 -11.78
N ASP A 348 -13.29 10.19 -12.26
CA ASP A 348 -13.04 9.08 -13.18
C ASP A 348 -12.40 9.56 -14.48
N LEU A 349 -12.83 10.71 -15.01
CA LEU A 349 -12.26 11.31 -16.21
C LEU A 349 -10.79 11.73 -16.01
N LEU A 350 -10.48 12.38 -14.88
CA LEU A 350 -9.15 12.87 -14.56
C LEU A 350 -8.15 11.71 -14.33
N ILE A 351 -8.60 10.64 -13.66
CA ILE A 351 -7.75 9.46 -13.39
C ILE A 351 -7.54 8.63 -14.65
N LYS A 352 -8.54 8.51 -15.53
CA LYS A 352 -8.54 7.59 -16.66
C LYS A 352 -7.31 7.75 -17.56
N ARG A 353 -6.94 8.98 -17.90
CA ARG A 353 -5.77 9.25 -18.75
C ARG A 353 -4.48 8.77 -18.08
N GLU A 354 -4.26 9.13 -16.81
CA GLU A 354 -3.05 8.71 -16.08
C GLU A 354 -2.95 7.20 -15.91
N VAL A 355 -4.10 6.53 -15.72
CA VAL A 355 -4.16 5.07 -15.67
C VAL A 355 -3.75 4.46 -17.00
N GLN A 356 -4.30 4.96 -18.11
CA GLN A 356 -3.96 4.48 -19.44
C GLN A 356 -2.48 4.70 -19.78
N ASP A 357 -1.95 5.89 -19.49
CA ASP A 357 -0.53 6.20 -19.72
C ASP A 357 0.37 5.28 -18.87
N SER A 358 0.00 5.02 -17.62
CA SER A 358 0.75 4.12 -16.73
C SER A 358 0.68 2.66 -17.14
N GLN A 359 -0.49 2.20 -17.64
CA GLN A 359 -0.65 0.86 -18.20
C GLN A 359 0.22 0.68 -19.46
N HIS A 360 0.19 1.64 -20.37
CA HIS A 360 1.02 1.64 -21.59
C HIS A 360 2.52 1.68 -21.24
N TYR A 361 2.91 2.54 -20.29
CA TYR A 361 4.30 2.60 -19.84
C TYR A 361 4.78 1.23 -19.34
N LEU A 362 4.07 0.59 -18.43
CA LEU A 362 4.47 -0.69 -17.84
C LEU A 362 4.58 -1.79 -18.90
N ILE A 363 3.60 -1.90 -19.78
CA ILE A 363 3.61 -2.93 -20.82
C ILE A 363 4.70 -2.67 -21.87
N ASN A 364 4.88 -1.43 -22.32
CA ASN A 364 5.89 -1.10 -23.32
C ASN A 364 7.32 -1.28 -22.79
N THR A 365 7.58 -0.87 -21.55
CA THR A 365 8.90 -1.07 -20.93
C THR A 365 9.22 -2.55 -20.76
N LEU A 366 8.24 -3.37 -20.34
CA LEU A 366 8.43 -4.84 -20.26
C LEU A 366 8.65 -5.45 -21.63
N LYS A 367 7.88 -5.09 -22.65
CA LYS A 367 8.11 -5.57 -24.02
C LYS A 367 9.51 -5.22 -24.51
N THR A 368 9.96 -3.99 -24.29
CA THR A 368 11.30 -3.53 -24.71
C THR A 368 12.40 -4.38 -24.06
N VAL A 369 12.38 -4.55 -22.74
CA VAL A 369 13.45 -5.30 -22.06
C VAL A 369 13.41 -6.81 -22.33
N LEU A 370 12.26 -7.35 -22.68
CA LEU A 370 12.11 -8.77 -23.00
C LEU A 370 12.39 -9.06 -24.49
N ASN A 371 12.09 -8.11 -25.40
CA ASN A 371 12.34 -8.28 -26.84
C ASN A 371 13.80 -8.06 -27.23
N GLU A 372 14.56 -7.25 -26.50
CA GLU A 372 16.02 -7.10 -26.69
C GLU A 372 16.80 -8.41 -26.46
N ARG A 373 16.12 -9.49 -26.05
CA ARG A 373 16.71 -10.82 -25.79
C ARG A 373 16.25 -11.94 -26.72
N SER A 374 15.32 -11.65 -27.62
CA SER A 374 14.89 -12.58 -28.67
C SER A 374 15.66 -12.35 -29.96
#